data_7833b1083891bdb4ffa8f645ab35a756
#
_entry.id   7833b1083891bdb4ffa8f645ab35a756
#
_cell.length_a   1.000
_cell.length_b   1.000
_cell.length_c   1.000
_cell.angle_alpha   90.00
_cell.angle_beta   90.00
_cell.angle_gamma   90.00
#
_symmetry.space_group_name_H-M   'P 1'
#
loop_
_entity.id
_entity.type
_entity.pdbx_description
1 polymer ?
#
loop_
_entity_poly.entity_id
_entity_poly.type
_entity_poly.pdbx_seq_one_letter_code
_entity_poly.pdbx_strand_id
1 'polypeptide(L)'
;MNIEEINGAISTIADNFKNPSQQLKLIEELGELSRELSKDIAVGRDISTATISEIVDVAILIEQILYLAEEGAAELAREQLEYKLQRTLERIEEGYYENN
;
A
#
# COMPACT_ATOMS: atom_id res chain seq x y z
N MET A 1 -10.72 2.75 -16.57
CA MET A 1 -11.55 3.39 -15.52
C MET A 1 -10.89 4.71 -15.10
N ASN A 2 -11.68 5.75 -14.88
CA ASN A 2 -11.16 6.98 -14.30
C ASN A 2 -11.02 6.82 -12.77
N ILE A 3 -10.46 7.83 -12.10
CA ILE A 3 -10.22 7.78 -10.65
C ILE A 3 -11.51 7.62 -9.84
N GLU A 4 -12.59 8.29 -10.25
CA GLU A 4 -13.87 8.17 -9.55
C GLU A 4 -14.44 6.76 -9.67
N GLU A 5 -14.33 6.16 -10.84
CA GLU A 5 -14.77 4.79 -11.09
C GLU A 5 -13.93 3.78 -10.30
N ILE A 6 -12.62 3.99 -10.22
CA ILE A 6 -11.72 3.15 -9.42
C ILE A 6 -12.09 3.23 -7.95
N ASN A 7 -12.25 4.44 -7.42
CA ASN A 7 -12.63 4.64 -6.02
C ASN A 7 -13.99 4.06 -5.70
N GLY A 8 -14.96 4.21 -6.62
CA GLY A 8 -16.28 3.62 -6.49
C GLY A 8 -16.23 2.10 -6.47
N ALA A 9 -15.39 1.50 -7.31
CA ALA A 9 -15.22 0.05 -7.34
C ALA A 9 -14.60 -0.46 -6.02
N ILE A 10 -13.57 0.23 -5.51
CA ILE A 10 -12.95 -0.12 -4.23
C ILE A 10 -13.98 -0.08 -3.10
N SER A 11 -14.79 1.00 -3.03
CA SER A 11 -15.82 1.15 -2.01
C SER A 11 -16.87 0.06 -2.10
N THR A 12 -17.34 -0.23 -3.32
CA THR A 12 -18.36 -1.25 -3.56
C THR A 12 -17.87 -2.64 -3.14
N ILE A 13 -16.64 -2.97 -3.48
CA ILE A 13 -16.05 -4.24 -3.08
C ILE A 13 -15.87 -4.30 -1.56
N ALA A 14 -15.35 -3.23 -0.98
CA ALA A 14 -15.12 -3.16 0.46
C ALA A 14 -16.40 -3.35 1.26
N ASP A 15 -17.52 -2.78 0.79
CA ASP A 15 -18.81 -2.90 1.47
C ASP A 15 -19.34 -4.34 1.53
N ASN A 16 -18.81 -5.23 0.69
CA ASN A 16 -19.18 -6.64 0.71
C ASN A 16 -18.37 -7.48 1.72
N PHE A 17 -17.39 -6.87 2.38
CA PHE A 17 -16.51 -7.57 3.31
C PHE A 17 -16.43 -6.81 4.63
N LYS A 18 -16.00 -7.52 5.68
CA LYS A 18 -15.76 -6.91 6.99
C LYS A 18 -14.28 -6.69 7.20
N ASN A 19 -13.93 -5.64 7.92
CA ASN A 19 -12.52 -5.30 8.13
C ASN A 19 -11.65 -6.42 8.70
N PRO A 20 -12.08 -7.22 9.69
CA PRO A 20 -11.23 -8.33 10.16
C PRO A 20 -10.84 -9.30 9.05
N SER A 21 -11.76 -9.59 8.14
CA SER A 21 -11.50 -10.43 6.97
C SER A 21 -10.51 -9.78 6.02
N GLN A 22 -10.65 -8.48 5.77
CA GLN A 22 -9.76 -7.70 4.92
C GLN A 22 -8.35 -7.62 5.51
N GLN A 23 -8.25 -7.45 6.82
CA GLN A 23 -6.97 -7.40 7.52
C GLN A 23 -6.22 -8.72 7.43
N LEU A 24 -6.91 -9.84 7.60
CA LEU A 24 -6.31 -11.17 7.42
C LEU A 24 -5.83 -11.38 5.99
N LYS A 25 -6.62 -10.96 5.02
CA LYS A 25 -6.25 -11.04 3.62
C LYS A 25 -5.01 -10.20 3.33
N LEU A 26 -4.92 -9.02 3.90
CA LEU A 26 -3.75 -8.15 3.73
C LEU A 26 -2.48 -8.82 4.29
N ILE A 27 -2.56 -9.42 5.47
CA ILE A 27 -1.43 -10.13 6.06
C ILE A 27 -0.94 -11.23 5.10
N GLU A 28 -1.88 -11.99 4.52
CA GLU A 28 -1.58 -13.04 3.56
C GLU A 28 -0.89 -12.49 2.30
N GLU A 29 -1.45 -11.42 1.73
CA GLU A 29 -0.90 -10.79 0.53
C GLU A 29 0.46 -10.13 0.77
N LEU A 30 0.69 -9.57 1.96
CA LEU A 30 1.99 -9.03 2.34
C LEU A 30 3.06 -10.12 2.37
N GLY A 31 2.70 -11.33 2.84
CA GLY A 31 3.60 -12.48 2.81
C GLY A 31 3.95 -12.88 1.38
N GLU A 32 2.97 -12.89 0.49
CA GLU A 32 3.19 -13.21 -0.93
C GLU A 32 4.04 -12.16 -1.62
N LEU A 33 3.79 -10.88 -1.34
CA LEU A 33 4.62 -9.79 -1.89
C LEU A 33 6.06 -9.90 -1.40
N SER A 34 6.26 -10.17 -0.11
CA SER A 34 7.59 -10.34 0.45
C SER A 34 8.35 -11.47 -0.24
N ARG A 35 7.67 -12.58 -0.52
CA ARG A 35 8.26 -13.72 -1.22
C ARG A 35 8.67 -13.35 -2.65
N GLU A 36 7.80 -12.68 -3.39
CA GLU A 36 8.10 -12.28 -4.76
C GLU A 36 9.25 -11.28 -4.85
N LEU A 37 9.30 -10.31 -3.94
CA LEU A 37 10.41 -9.35 -3.86
C LEU A 37 11.73 -10.06 -3.56
N SER A 38 11.71 -11.03 -2.66
CA SER A 38 12.89 -11.83 -2.31
C SER A 38 13.43 -12.61 -3.50
N LYS A 39 12.53 -13.17 -4.32
CA LYS A 39 12.91 -13.87 -5.55
C LYS A 39 13.58 -12.91 -6.54
N ASP A 40 13.01 -11.74 -6.72
CA ASP A 40 13.58 -10.73 -7.64
C ASP A 40 15.00 -10.35 -7.22
N ILE A 41 15.20 -10.11 -5.94
CA ILE A 41 16.53 -9.80 -5.39
C ILE A 41 17.50 -10.97 -5.60
N ALA A 42 17.06 -12.19 -5.32
CA ALA A 42 17.89 -13.38 -5.41
C ALA A 42 18.43 -13.63 -6.81
N VAL A 43 17.66 -13.32 -7.85
CA VAL A 43 18.08 -13.51 -9.24
C VAL A 43 18.66 -12.23 -9.86
N GLY A 44 18.74 -11.15 -9.09
CA GLY A 44 19.35 -9.89 -9.56
C GLY A 44 18.57 -9.17 -10.65
N ARG A 45 17.26 -9.29 -10.64
CA ARG A 45 16.39 -8.61 -11.62
C ARG A 45 15.61 -7.48 -10.97
N ASP A 46 15.07 -6.58 -11.78
CA ASP A 46 14.07 -5.63 -11.36
C ASP A 46 12.77 -6.36 -11.05
N ILE A 47 11.75 -5.66 -10.57
CA ILE A 47 10.50 -6.31 -10.17
C ILE A 47 9.85 -7.03 -11.36
N SER A 48 9.37 -8.24 -11.10
CA SER A 48 8.69 -9.08 -12.08
C SER A 48 7.23 -8.69 -12.24
N THR A 49 6.59 -9.21 -13.27
CA THR A 49 5.14 -9.07 -13.47
C THR A 49 4.37 -9.63 -12.26
N ALA A 50 4.84 -10.74 -11.69
CA ALA A 50 4.24 -11.34 -10.50
C ALA A 50 4.33 -10.38 -9.31
N THR A 51 5.47 -9.73 -9.12
CA THR A 51 5.66 -8.75 -8.06
C THR A 51 4.74 -7.54 -8.25
N ILE A 52 4.64 -7.02 -9.47
CA ILE A 52 3.73 -5.91 -9.79
C ILE A 52 2.29 -6.28 -9.43
N SER A 53 1.86 -7.48 -9.79
CA SER A 53 0.50 -7.96 -9.46
C SER A 53 0.26 -7.98 -7.95
N GLU A 54 1.23 -8.47 -7.17
CA GLU A 54 1.11 -8.50 -5.72
C GLU A 54 1.11 -7.09 -5.10
N ILE A 55 1.88 -6.16 -5.66
CA ILE A 55 1.86 -4.75 -5.21
C ILE A 55 0.45 -4.18 -5.38
N VAL A 56 -0.18 -4.43 -6.52
CA VAL A 56 -1.53 -3.94 -6.80
C VAL A 56 -2.55 -4.56 -5.83
N ASP A 57 -2.47 -5.87 -5.58
CA ASP A 57 -3.36 -6.55 -4.64
C ASP A 57 -3.26 -5.94 -3.24
N VAL A 58 -2.04 -5.68 -2.77
CA VAL A 58 -1.80 -5.05 -1.46
C VAL A 58 -2.36 -3.63 -1.44
N ALA A 59 -2.13 -2.85 -2.49
CA ALA A 59 -2.60 -1.47 -2.58
C ALA A 59 -4.13 -1.38 -2.50
N ILE A 60 -4.83 -2.27 -3.22
CA ILE A 60 -6.29 -2.32 -3.21
C ILE A 60 -6.80 -2.65 -1.80
N LEU A 61 -6.21 -3.65 -1.15
CA LEU A 61 -6.61 -4.04 0.21
C LEU A 61 -6.38 -2.92 1.22
N ILE A 62 -5.28 -2.20 1.12
CA ILE A 62 -5.00 -1.06 1.99
C ILE A 62 -6.11 0.00 1.86
N GLU A 63 -6.47 0.34 0.62
CA GLU A 63 -7.55 1.32 0.37
C GLU A 63 -8.89 0.83 0.92
N GLN A 64 -9.22 -0.45 0.76
CA GLN A 64 -10.45 -1.02 1.28
C GLN A 64 -10.50 -0.99 2.81
N ILE A 65 -9.40 -1.32 3.47
CA ILE A 65 -9.31 -1.30 4.93
C ILE A 65 -9.49 0.11 5.47
N LEU A 66 -8.85 1.11 4.85
CA LEU A 66 -9.00 2.51 5.26
C LEU A 66 -10.43 3.01 5.05
N TYR A 67 -11.06 2.59 3.96
CA TYR A 67 -12.46 2.94 3.69
C TYR A 67 -13.41 2.38 4.75
N LEU A 68 -13.17 1.14 5.20
CA LEU A 68 -14.00 0.46 6.20
C LEU A 68 -13.67 0.84 7.64
N ALA A 69 -12.57 1.55 7.86
CA ALA A 69 -12.12 1.92 9.19
C ALA A 69 -13.01 3.00 9.82
N GLU A 70 -12.75 3.30 11.09
CA GLU A 70 -13.48 4.33 11.83
C GLU A 70 -13.44 5.69 11.12
N GLU A 71 -14.46 6.51 11.37
CA GLU A 71 -14.52 7.87 10.85
C GLU A 71 -13.24 8.62 11.21
N GLY A 72 -12.66 9.32 10.23
CA GLY A 72 -11.43 10.07 10.41
C GLY A 72 -10.16 9.28 10.08
N ALA A 73 -10.23 7.98 9.88
CA ALA A 73 -9.05 7.18 9.58
C ALA A 73 -8.39 7.58 8.25
N ALA A 74 -9.19 7.85 7.23
CA ALA A 74 -8.68 8.26 5.92
C ALA A 74 -7.97 9.62 6.00
N GLU A 75 -8.52 10.56 6.74
CA GLU A 75 -7.92 11.88 6.96
C GLU A 75 -6.63 11.77 7.74
N LEU A 76 -6.60 10.93 8.78
CA LEU A 76 -5.39 10.69 9.55
C LEU A 76 -4.30 10.07 8.68
N ALA A 77 -4.65 9.11 7.84
CA ALA A 77 -3.72 8.49 6.91
C ALA A 77 -3.12 9.53 5.95
N ARG A 78 -3.94 10.46 5.45
CA ARG A 78 -3.50 11.53 4.57
C ARG A 78 -2.53 12.48 5.29
N GLU A 79 -2.83 12.87 6.51
CA GLU A 79 -1.96 13.71 7.32
C GLU A 79 -0.62 13.03 7.58
N GLN A 80 -0.64 11.75 7.91
CA GLN A 80 0.58 10.97 8.12
C GLN A 80 1.41 10.85 6.85
N LEU A 81 0.74 10.66 5.72
CA LEU A 81 1.42 10.60 4.43
C LEU A 81 2.16 11.90 4.14
N GLU A 82 1.49 13.03 4.26
CA GLU A 82 2.09 14.35 4.01
C GLU A 82 3.27 14.62 4.96
N TYR A 83 3.09 14.33 6.23
CA TYR A 83 4.16 14.50 7.23
C TYR A 83 5.39 13.66 6.89
N LYS A 84 5.20 12.39 6.58
CA LYS A 84 6.31 11.48 6.28
C LYS A 84 7.04 11.84 4.98
N LEU A 85 6.30 12.26 3.98
CA LEU A 85 6.90 12.71 2.73
C LEU A 85 7.74 13.98 2.96
N GLN A 86 7.19 14.94 3.67
CA GLN A 86 7.90 16.18 3.97
C GLN A 86 9.17 15.93 4.78
N ARG A 87 9.08 15.08 5.80
CA ARG A 87 10.22 14.70 6.62
C ARG A 87 11.34 14.05 5.78
N THR A 88 10.96 13.16 4.86
CA THR A 88 11.93 12.48 4.01
C THR A 88 12.60 13.45 3.05
N LEU A 89 11.83 14.36 2.46
CA LEU A 89 12.38 15.39 1.58
C LEU A 89 13.40 16.28 2.31
N GLU A 90 13.08 16.69 3.53
CA GLU A 90 13.99 17.48 4.36
C GLU A 90 15.26 16.74 4.70
N ARG A 91 15.16 15.44 5.01
CA ARG A 91 16.32 14.60 5.30
C ARG A 91 17.23 14.43 4.08
N ILE A 92 16.65 14.32 2.90
CA ILE A 92 17.42 14.26 1.65
C ILE A 92 18.20 15.58 1.46
N GLU A 93 17.54 16.72 1.65
CA GLU A 93 18.17 18.03 1.55
C GLU A 93 19.32 18.21 2.54
N GLU A 94 19.15 17.68 3.75
CA GLU A 94 20.16 17.76 4.81
C GLU A 94 21.29 16.74 4.67
N GLY A 95 21.26 15.90 3.65
CA GLY A 95 22.27 14.88 3.43
C GLY A 95 22.17 13.68 4.37
N TYR A 96 21.02 13.47 5.01
CA TYR A 96 20.83 12.42 5.99
C TYR A 96 21.17 11.03 5.45
N TYR A 97 20.92 10.77 4.17
CA TYR A 97 21.09 9.47 3.53
C TYR A 97 22.40 9.33 2.76
N GLU A 98 23.26 10.35 2.72
CA GLU A 98 24.46 10.34 1.87
C GLU A 98 25.47 9.24 2.19
N ASN A 99 25.51 8.76 3.42
CA ASN A 99 26.46 7.75 3.86
C ASN A 99 25.84 6.35 4.04
N ASN A 100 24.65 6.16 3.50
CA ASN A 100 23.94 4.88 3.63
C ASN A 100 24.13 3.95 2.43
#